data_07f3244e71f835c783f66338426565a5
#
_entry.id   07f3244e71f835c783f66338426565a5
#
_cell.length_a   1.000
_cell.length_b   1.000
_cell.length_c   1.000
_cell.angle_alpha   90.00
_cell.angle_beta   90.00
_cell.angle_gamma   90.00
#
_symmetry.space_group_name_H-M   'P 1'
#
loop_
_entity.id
_entity.type
_entity.pdbx_description
1 polymer ?
#
loop_
_entity_poly.entity_id
_entity_poly.type
_entity_poly.pdbx_seq_one_letter_code
_entity_poly.pdbx_strand_id
1 'polypeptide(L)'
;MNIGIDIDGVITNIDFLGILGKNKPILDKESSNLKVNNFLIRKILYKGIAFYSKHSKLRSDAAKYINLLKDDGNRITIITKRRFAGEETKEGKDIRSLVEVFLIEQGIPYDKIVFSKGDKLDDCLREKVTVMLEDSPKNSENISKRIPVILMDTPYNRNVSGDNIYRVTSWKEAYALLSALGKRKVKSYEKN
;
A
#
# COMPACT_ATOMS: atom_id res chain seq x y z
N MET A 1 15.91 -4.28 7.14
CA MET A 1 14.57 -4.07 7.77
C MET A 1 13.53 -4.88 7.03
N ASN A 2 12.33 -5.07 7.59
CA ASN A 2 11.17 -5.54 6.83
C ASN A 2 10.25 -4.35 6.53
N ILE A 3 10.23 -3.92 5.28
CA ILE A 3 9.54 -2.71 4.85
C ILE A 3 8.20 -3.12 4.25
N GLY A 4 7.10 -2.65 4.86
CA GLY A 4 5.76 -2.78 4.30
C GLY A 4 5.50 -1.67 3.27
N ILE A 5 4.89 -1.98 2.13
CA ILE A 5 4.59 -1.00 1.08
C ILE A 5 3.17 -1.22 0.57
N ASP A 6 2.34 -0.17 0.61
CA ASP A 6 1.06 -0.18 -0.11
C ASP A 6 1.27 0.04 -1.61
N ILE A 7 0.30 -0.34 -2.42
CA ILE A 7 0.36 -0.16 -3.87
C ILE A 7 -0.26 1.18 -4.27
N ASP A 8 -1.55 1.36 -3.94
CA ASP A 8 -2.36 2.46 -4.45
C ASP A 8 -2.01 3.78 -3.75
N GLY A 9 -1.45 4.74 -4.50
CA GLY A 9 -0.99 6.02 -3.96
C GLY A 9 0.42 6.00 -3.38
N VAL A 10 1.06 4.85 -3.30
CA VAL A 10 2.44 4.68 -2.85
C VAL A 10 3.32 4.22 -4.02
N ILE A 11 3.12 3.02 -4.54
CA ILE A 11 3.82 2.53 -5.74
C ILE A 11 3.23 3.16 -6.99
N THR A 12 1.90 3.23 -7.07
CA THR A 12 1.19 3.83 -8.20
C THR A 12 0.70 5.23 -7.88
N ASN A 13 0.57 6.06 -8.91
CA ASN A 13 -0.21 7.28 -8.81
C ASN A 13 -1.69 6.92 -8.60
N ILE A 14 -2.40 7.77 -7.86
CA ILE A 14 -3.85 7.69 -7.80
C ILE A 14 -4.38 8.47 -9.00
N ASP A 15 -4.98 7.76 -9.92
CA ASP A 15 -5.80 8.33 -10.96
C ASP A 15 -7.28 8.41 -10.51
N PHE A 16 -8.15 8.90 -11.40
CA PHE A 16 -9.58 9.05 -11.12
C PHE A 16 -10.25 7.75 -10.64
N LEU A 17 -9.85 6.61 -11.18
CA LEU A 17 -10.37 5.30 -10.78
C LEU A 17 -9.87 4.88 -9.38
N GLY A 18 -8.62 5.21 -9.06
CA GLY A 18 -8.06 5.03 -7.72
C GLY A 18 -8.75 5.93 -6.69
N ILE A 19 -9.09 7.17 -7.07
CA ILE A 19 -9.88 8.07 -6.22
C ILE A 19 -11.29 7.52 -5.98
N LEU A 20 -11.97 6.98 -6.99
CA LEU A 20 -13.27 6.32 -6.82
C LEU A 20 -13.19 5.07 -5.91
N GLY A 21 -12.05 4.38 -5.91
CA GLY A 21 -11.81 3.24 -5.02
C GLY A 21 -11.43 3.64 -3.58
N LYS A 22 -10.81 4.80 -3.38
CA LYS A 22 -10.29 5.28 -2.07
C LYS A 22 -11.12 6.40 -1.45
N ASN A 23 -11.81 7.22 -2.25
CA ASN A 23 -12.74 8.22 -1.73
C ASN A 23 -14.03 7.55 -1.30
N LYS A 24 -13.99 7.08 -0.12
CA LYS A 24 -15.01 6.41 0.63
C LYS A 24 -15.96 7.28 1.50
N PRO A 25 -16.30 8.54 1.28
CA PRO A 25 -17.48 9.08 1.93
C PRO A 25 -18.77 8.73 1.20
N ILE A 26 -18.73 8.48 -0.12
CA ILE A 26 -19.96 8.28 -0.91
C ILE A 26 -20.34 6.80 -1.04
N LEU A 27 -19.35 5.88 -1.07
CA LEU A 27 -19.64 4.45 -1.24
C LEU A 27 -19.55 3.63 0.04
N ASP A 28 -18.83 4.08 1.10
CA ASP A 28 -18.65 3.27 2.31
C ASP A 28 -19.73 3.47 3.38
N LYS A 29 -20.34 4.64 3.52
CA LYS A 29 -21.49 4.80 4.42
C LYS A 29 -22.76 4.15 3.87
N GLU A 30 -22.91 4.14 2.56
CA GLU A 30 -24.05 3.49 1.91
C GLU A 30 -23.76 2.05 1.46
N SER A 31 -22.51 1.69 1.15
CA SER A 31 -22.20 0.32 0.73
C SER A 31 -22.06 -0.69 1.87
N SER A 32 -21.90 -0.27 3.11
CA SER A 32 -22.11 -1.15 4.25
C SER A 32 -23.58 -1.48 4.48
N ASN A 33 -24.50 -0.61 4.00
CA ASN A 33 -25.95 -0.79 4.08
C ASN A 33 -26.61 -1.12 2.74
N LEU A 34 -26.01 -0.77 1.61
CA LEU A 34 -26.35 -1.34 0.32
C LEU A 34 -25.72 -2.75 0.29
N LYS A 35 -26.50 -3.74 0.65
CA LYS A 35 -26.31 -5.09 0.10
C LYS A 35 -26.32 -4.88 -1.41
N VAL A 36 -25.14 -4.72 -2.03
CA VAL A 36 -24.97 -4.67 -3.48
C VAL A 36 -25.24 -6.11 -3.97
N ASN A 37 -26.45 -6.57 -3.76
CA ASN A 37 -27.02 -7.77 -4.39
C ASN A 37 -27.30 -7.55 -5.88
N ASN A 38 -26.91 -6.37 -6.40
CA ASN A 38 -27.08 -6.10 -7.81
C ASN A 38 -25.86 -6.66 -8.55
N PHE A 39 -26.00 -7.85 -9.07
CA PHE A 39 -25.02 -8.57 -9.89
C PHE A 39 -24.39 -7.67 -10.98
N LEU A 40 -25.19 -6.77 -11.58
CA LEU A 40 -24.71 -5.87 -12.61
C LEU A 40 -23.73 -4.83 -12.06
N ILE A 41 -24.02 -4.21 -10.91
CA ILE A 41 -23.14 -3.23 -10.27
C ILE A 41 -21.82 -3.89 -9.85
N ARG A 42 -21.87 -5.08 -9.25
CA ARG A 42 -20.69 -5.85 -8.90
C ARG A 42 -19.82 -6.13 -10.12
N LYS A 43 -20.42 -6.52 -11.24
CA LYS A 43 -19.71 -6.81 -12.50
C LYS A 43 -19.05 -5.56 -13.10
N ILE A 44 -19.71 -4.40 -13.06
CA ILE A 44 -19.14 -3.13 -13.52
C ILE A 44 -17.97 -2.74 -12.64
N LEU A 45 -18.12 -2.79 -11.31
CA LEU A 45 -17.05 -2.49 -10.37
C LEU A 45 -15.84 -3.42 -10.54
N TYR A 46 -16.07 -4.71 -10.72
CA TYR A 46 -15.01 -5.68 -10.96
C TYR A 46 -14.23 -5.33 -12.24
N LYS A 47 -14.92 -5.06 -13.37
CA LYS A 47 -14.26 -4.68 -14.62
C LYS A 47 -13.42 -3.40 -14.45
N GLY A 48 -13.95 -2.39 -13.74
CA GLY A 48 -13.20 -1.15 -13.44
C GLY A 48 -11.94 -1.42 -12.61
N ILE A 49 -12.03 -2.23 -11.56
CA ILE A 49 -10.89 -2.58 -10.71
C ILE A 49 -9.89 -3.47 -11.46
N ALA A 50 -10.34 -4.40 -12.31
CA ALA A 50 -9.48 -5.22 -13.15
C ALA A 50 -8.70 -4.35 -14.15
N PHE A 51 -9.38 -3.42 -14.82
CA PHE A 51 -8.74 -2.46 -15.71
C PHE A 51 -7.70 -1.60 -14.96
N TYR A 52 -8.07 -1.03 -13.82
CA TYR A 52 -7.17 -0.26 -12.97
C TYR A 52 -5.96 -1.09 -12.52
N SER A 53 -6.16 -2.34 -12.10
CA SER A 53 -5.08 -3.22 -11.66
C SER A 53 -4.04 -3.49 -12.74
N LYS A 54 -4.46 -3.48 -14.00
CA LYS A 54 -3.58 -3.71 -15.15
C LYS A 54 -2.91 -2.43 -15.68
N HIS A 55 -3.58 -1.27 -15.57
CA HIS A 55 -3.18 -0.05 -16.28
C HIS A 55 -2.77 1.11 -15.36
N SER A 56 -2.59 0.85 -14.06
CA SER A 56 -2.10 1.87 -13.12
C SER A 56 -0.72 2.38 -13.53
N LYS A 57 -0.51 3.69 -13.34
CA LYS A 57 0.78 4.32 -13.62
C LYS A 57 1.63 4.35 -12.34
N LEU A 58 2.90 3.99 -12.45
CA LEU A 58 3.83 4.13 -11.34
C LEU A 58 4.00 5.60 -10.93
N ARG A 59 4.22 5.83 -9.64
CA ARG A 59 4.85 7.09 -9.19
C ARG A 59 6.27 7.17 -9.76
N SER A 60 6.69 8.40 -10.05
CA SER A 60 8.06 8.65 -10.51
C SER A 60 9.07 7.97 -9.60
N ASP A 61 10.01 7.28 -10.20
CA ASP A 61 11.13 6.58 -9.55
C ASP A 61 10.75 5.46 -8.54
N ALA A 62 9.48 5.07 -8.45
CA ALA A 62 9.06 4.02 -7.50
C ALA A 62 9.86 2.72 -7.69
N ALA A 63 9.90 2.19 -8.92
CA ALA A 63 10.65 0.97 -9.22
C ALA A 63 12.13 1.11 -8.87
N LYS A 64 12.76 2.23 -9.26
CA LYS A 64 14.18 2.52 -8.97
C LYS A 64 14.48 2.42 -7.47
N TYR A 65 13.74 3.14 -6.62
CA TYR A 65 14.04 3.19 -5.20
C TYR A 65 13.64 1.92 -4.45
N ILE A 66 12.62 1.18 -4.91
CA ILE A 66 12.28 -0.13 -4.34
C ILE A 66 13.39 -1.15 -4.67
N ASN A 67 13.95 -1.12 -5.88
CA ASN A 67 15.12 -1.94 -6.22
C ASN A 67 16.33 -1.60 -5.33
N LEU A 68 16.66 -0.32 -5.15
CA LEU A 68 17.73 0.09 -4.24
C LEU A 68 17.49 -0.38 -2.80
N LEU A 69 16.26 -0.30 -2.29
CA LEU A 69 15.94 -0.85 -0.97
C LEU A 69 16.17 -2.37 -0.89
N LYS A 70 15.89 -3.07 -1.98
CA LYS A 70 16.14 -4.52 -2.09
C LYS A 70 17.63 -4.82 -2.09
N ASP A 71 18.40 -4.06 -2.88
CA ASP A 71 19.88 -4.18 -2.98
C ASP A 71 20.57 -3.85 -1.64
N ASP A 72 19.99 -2.95 -0.84
CA ASP A 72 20.40 -2.66 0.54
C ASP A 72 20.08 -3.80 1.55
N GLY A 73 19.59 -4.96 1.07
CA GLY A 73 19.31 -6.14 1.90
C GLY A 73 18.01 -6.05 2.69
N ASN A 74 17.10 -5.15 2.35
CA ASN A 74 15.80 -5.09 3.01
C ASN A 74 14.86 -6.18 2.48
N ARG A 75 14.00 -6.69 3.38
CA ARG A 75 12.82 -7.47 3.00
C ARG A 75 11.70 -6.51 2.59
N ILE A 76 11.08 -6.75 1.45
CA ILE A 76 9.96 -5.97 0.93
C ILE A 76 8.67 -6.79 1.04
N THR A 77 7.73 -6.30 1.82
CA THR A 77 6.40 -6.91 1.99
C THR A 77 5.34 -5.96 1.42
N ILE A 78 4.74 -6.32 0.31
CA ILE A 78 3.60 -5.56 -0.22
C ILE A 78 2.36 -5.87 0.61
N ILE A 79 1.65 -4.84 1.11
CA ILE A 79 0.40 -5.01 1.86
C ILE A 79 -0.64 -4.08 1.25
N THR A 80 -1.56 -4.63 0.48
CA THR A 80 -2.58 -3.86 -0.23
C THR A 80 -4.00 -4.29 0.14
N LYS A 81 -4.93 -3.32 0.17
CA LYS A 81 -6.36 -3.57 0.44
C LYS A 81 -7.19 -3.24 -0.80
N ARG A 82 -6.82 -3.82 -1.93
CA ARG A 82 -7.53 -3.62 -3.18
C ARG A 82 -8.87 -4.37 -3.16
N ARG A 83 -9.92 -3.70 -3.63
CA ARG A 83 -11.26 -4.27 -3.68
C ARG A 83 -11.25 -5.59 -4.46
N PHE A 84 -12.06 -6.56 -4.05
CA PHE A 84 -12.12 -7.96 -4.47
C PHE A 84 -10.88 -8.79 -4.10
N ALA A 85 -9.67 -8.26 -4.12
CA ALA A 85 -8.44 -9.05 -3.91
C ALA A 85 -8.43 -9.85 -2.59
N GLY A 86 -9.09 -9.36 -1.54
CA GLY A 86 -9.26 -10.07 -0.26
C GLY A 86 -10.30 -11.19 -0.28
N GLU A 87 -11.10 -11.34 -1.36
CA GLU A 87 -12.17 -12.32 -1.43
C GLU A 87 -11.68 -13.68 -1.97
N GLU A 88 -12.26 -14.79 -1.47
CA GLU A 88 -11.99 -16.15 -1.99
C GLU A 88 -12.95 -16.51 -3.15
N THR A 89 -13.17 -15.55 -4.03
CA THR A 89 -13.99 -15.67 -5.24
C THR A 89 -13.11 -15.76 -6.46
N LYS A 90 -13.71 -16.10 -7.63
CA LYS A 90 -13.00 -16.06 -8.91
C LYS A 90 -12.48 -14.66 -9.19
N GLU A 91 -13.31 -13.64 -9.01
CA GLU A 91 -12.94 -12.22 -9.19
C GLU A 91 -11.78 -11.82 -8.27
N GLY A 92 -11.78 -12.31 -7.02
CA GLY A 92 -10.68 -12.05 -6.09
C GLY A 92 -9.37 -12.66 -6.56
N LYS A 93 -9.40 -13.90 -7.04
CA LYS A 93 -8.22 -14.58 -7.62
C LYS A 93 -7.71 -13.83 -8.85
N ASP A 94 -8.60 -13.43 -9.75
CA ASP A 94 -8.23 -12.70 -10.97
C ASP A 94 -7.59 -11.35 -10.62
N ILE A 95 -8.13 -10.59 -9.66
CA ILE A 95 -7.54 -9.31 -9.22
C ILE A 95 -6.15 -9.53 -8.59
N ARG A 96 -5.95 -10.57 -7.76
CA ARG A 96 -4.63 -10.89 -7.21
C ARG A 96 -3.62 -11.14 -8.33
N SER A 97 -3.96 -12.01 -9.28
CA SER A 97 -3.10 -12.32 -10.43
C SER A 97 -2.76 -11.08 -11.27
N LEU A 98 -3.73 -10.19 -11.52
CA LEU A 98 -3.49 -8.94 -12.25
C LEU A 98 -2.52 -8.01 -11.50
N VAL A 99 -2.63 -7.94 -10.18
CA VAL A 99 -1.71 -7.15 -9.34
C VAL A 99 -0.30 -7.74 -9.37
N GLU A 100 -0.16 -9.05 -9.23
CA GLU A 100 1.14 -9.73 -9.26
C GLU A 100 1.81 -9.56 -10.62
N VAL A 101 1.08 -9.77 -11.72
CA VAL A 101 1.58 -9.54 -13.09
C VAL A 101 2.02 -8.08 -13.27
N PHE A 102 1.19 -7.12 -12.83
CA PHE A 102 1.55 -5.70 -12.89
C PHE A 102 2.86 -5.40 -12.16
N LEU A 103 3.05 -5.87 -10.93
CA LEU A 103 4.28 -5.63 -10.17
C LEU A 103 5.50 -6.22 -10.88
N ILE A 104 5.38 -7.43 -11.46
CA ILE A 104 6.45 -8.08 -12.23
C ILE A 104 6.78 -7.27 -13.49
N GLU A 105 5.77 -6.90 -14.29
CA GLU A 105 5.95 -6.12 -15.52
C GLU A 105 6.57 -4.74 -15.27
N GLN A 106 6.29 -4.15 -14.10
CA GLN A 106 6.86 -2.86 -13.70
C GLN A 106 8.23 -2.99 -13.00
N GLY A 107 8.78 -4.19 -12.88
CA GLY A 107 10.08 -4.44 -12.26
C GLY A 107 10.11 -4.09 -10.76
N ILE A 108 9.00 -4.27 -10.04
CA ILE A 108 8.90 -4.05 -8.60
C ILE A 108 9.26 -5.34 -7.86
N PRO A 109 10.44 -5.42 -7.20
CA PRO A 109 10.80 -6.59 -6.42
C PRO A 109 10.06 -6.64 -5.09
N TYR A 110 9.63 -7.83 -4.68
CA TYR A 110 9.08 -8.08 -3.35
C TYR A 110 9.35 -9.51 -2.89
N ASP A 111 9.38 -9.71 -1.57
CA ASP A 111 9.54 -11.04 -0.96
C ASP A 111 8.20 -11.68 -0.63
N LYS A 112 7.19 -10.85 -0.37
CA LYS A 112 5.84 -11.29 -0.03
C LYS A 112 4.81 -10.26 -0.45
N ILE A 113 3.63 -10.73 -0.85
CA ILE A 113 2.44 -9.91 -1.04
C ILE A 113 1.31 -10.40 -0.13
N VAL A 114 0.63 -9.45 0.51
CA VAL A 114 -0.52 -9.66 1.37
C VAL A 114 -1.70 -8.87 0.82
N PHE A 115 -2.75 -9.57 0.45
CA PHE A 115 -4.03 -8.96 0.09
C PHE A 115 -4.89 -8.87 1.35
N SER A 116 -4.86 -7.70 2.00
CA SER A 116 -5.51 -7.46 3.28
C SER A 116 -7.02 -7.65 3.19
N LYS A 117 -7.57 -8.46 4.09
CA LYS A 117 -9.02 -8.68 4.25
C LYS A 117 -9.62 -7.83 5.38
N GLY A 118 -8.81 -7.47 6.34
CA GLY A 118 -9.20 -6.79 7.56
C GLY A 118 -8.45 -5.49 7.82
N ASP A 119 -7.88 -5.38 9.02
CA ASP A 119 -7.04 -4.26 9.42
C ASP A 119 -5.61 -4.47 8.92
N LYS A 120 -5.06 -3.45 8.24
CA LYS A 120 -3.67 -3.50 7.78
C LYS A 120 -2.65 -3.54 8.93
N LEU A 121 -2.97 -3.00 10.10
CA LEU A 121 -2.09 -3.08 11.27
C LEU A 121 -1.86 -4.55 11.67
N ASP A 122 -2.93 -5.36 11.71
CA ASP A 122 -2.82 -6.79 12.04
C ASP A 122 -1.94 -7.53 11.02
N ASP A 123 -2.11 -7.19 9.73
CA ASP A 123 -1.27 -7.74 8.66
C ASP A 123 0.20 -7.33 8.84
N CYS A 124 0.47 -6.05 9.14
CA CYS A 124 1.82 -5.56 9.41
C CYS A 124 2.48 -6.26 10.60
N LEU A 125 1.74 -6.45 11.69
CA LEU A 125 2.23 -7.14 12.89
C LEU A 125 2.53 -8.62 12.62
N ARG A 126 1.59 -9.31 11.95
CA ARG A 126 1.76 -10.72 11.56
C ARG A 126 2.97 -10.94 10.66
N GLU A 127 3.19 -10.04 9.71
CA GLU A 127 4.34 -10.08 8.80
C GLU A 127 5.63 -9.51 9.41
N LYS A 128 5.60 -9.01 10.65
CA LYS A 128 6.74 -8.40 11.34
C LYS A 128 7.32 -7.20 10.58
N VAL A 129 6.45 -6.40 10.00
CA VAL A 129 6.83 -5.14 9.34
C VAL A 129 7.42 -4.18 10.36
N THR A 130 8.54 -3.55 10.03
CA THR A 130 9.27 -2.64 10.92
C THR A 130 9.04 -1.16 10.59
N VAL A 131 8.55 -0.88 9.38
CA VAL A 131 8.14 0.44 8.90
C VAL A 131 7.16 0.23 7.74
N MET A 132 6.11 1.05 7.64
CA MET A 132 5.11 0.96 6.57
C MET A 132 5.08 2.22 5.72
N LEU A 133 5.12 2.06 4.38
CA LEU A 133 4.81 3.14 3.43
C LEU A 133 3.33 3.08 3.09
N GLU A 134 2.61 4.15 3.32
CA GLU A 134 1.16 4.25 3.22
C GLU A 134 0.74 5.65 2.74
N ASP A 135 -0.46 5.78 2.17
CA ASP A 135 -1.04 7.05 1.76
C ASP A 135 -2.43 7.31 2.36
N SER A 136 -3.10 6.24 2.82
CA SER A 136 -4.44 6.32 3.38
C SER A 136 -4.42 6.95 4.78
N PRO A 137 -5.21 8.01 5.05
CA PRO A 137 -5.34 8.61 6.37
C PRO A 137 -5.62 7.59 7.46
N LYS A 138 -6.69 6.83 7.29
CA LYS A 138 -7.15 5.83 8.27
C LYS A 138 -6.10 4.77 8.59
N ASN A 139 -5.44 4.22 7.55
CA ASN A 139 -4.42 3.20 7.77
C ASN A 139 -3.18 3.81 8.45
N SER A 140 -2.74 5.00 8.02
CA SER A 140 -1.57 5.68 8.59
C SER A 140 -1.77 5.98 10.07
N GLU A 141 -2.91 6.54 10.47
CA GLU A 141 -3.25 6.81 11.86
C GLU A 141 -3.34 5.53 12.71
N ASN A 142 -3.84 4.44 12.14
CA ASN A 142 -3.96 3.19 12.88
C ASN A 142 -2.61 2.47 13.01
N ILE A 143 -1.85 2.34 11.92
CA ILE A 143 -0.57 1.64 11.89
C ILE A 143 0.48 2.39 12.74
N SER A 144 0.47 3.73 12.72
CA SER A 144 1.42 4.56 13.46
C SER A 144 1.39 4.38 14.98
N LYS A 145 0.29 3.85 15.52
CA LYS A 145 0.19 3.49 16.95
C LYS A 145 1.20 2.44 17.38
N ARG A 146 1.71 1.63 16.47
CA ARG A 146 2.60 0.49 16.76
C ARG A 146 3.84 0.43 15.87
N ILE A 147 3.78 0.96 14.66
CA ILE A 147 4.82 0.85 13.62
C ILE A 147 5.01 2.22 12.98
N PRO A 148 6.25 2.71 12.80
CA PRO A 148 6.52 3.92 12.04
C PRO A 148 5.89 3.88 10.64
N VAL A 149 5.25 4.98 10.25
CA VAL A 149 4.63 5.14 8.94
C VAL A 149 5.36 6.23 8.16
N ILE A 150 5.80 5.90 6.96
CA ILE A 150 6.22 6.88 5.96
C ILE A 150 4.99 7.19 5.12
N LEU A 151 4.43 8.39 5.31
CA LEU A 151 3.21 8.84 4.66
C LEU A 151 3.55 9.50 3.32
N MET A 152 3.19 8.83 2.23
CA MET A 152 3.33 9.40 0.89
C MET A 152 2.29 10.49 0.68
N ASP A 153 2.74 11.73 0.42
CA ASP A 153 1.87 12.89 0.29
C ASP A 153 0.86 12.75 -0.86
N THR A 154 -0.39 13.07 -0.54
CA THR A 154 -1.52 13.08 -1.49
C THR A 154 -2.52 14.18 -1.10
N PRO A 155 -3.36 14.67 -2.04
CA PRO A 155 -4.33 15.71 -1.72
C PRO A 155 -5.31 15.38 -0.58
N TYR A 156 -5.63 14.10 -0.39
CA TYR A 156 -6.64 13.65 0.59
C TYR A 156 -6.05 13.29 1.96
N ASN A 157 -4.72 13.31 2.14
CA ASN A 157 -4.09 13.00 3.42
C ASN A 157 -3.37 14.18 4.08
N ARG A 158 -3.57 15.40 3.57
CA ARG A 158 -2.85 16.62 4.04
C ARG A 158 -2.99 16.89 5.53
N ASN A 159 -4.12 16.51 6.12
CA ASN A 159 -4.42 16.73 7.53
C ASN A 159 -3.90 15.62 8.46
N VAL A 160 -3.27 14.58 7.90
CA VAL A 160 -2.73 13.47 8.70
C VAL A 160 -1.38 13.87 9.28
N SER A 161 -1.25 13.75 10.61
CA SER A 161 0.00 13.97 11.34
C SER A 161 0.03 13.09 12.59
N GLY A 162 1.22 12.88 13.16
CA GLY A 162 1.40 12.11 14.39
C GLY A 162 2.88 11.86 14.65
N ASP A 163 3.25 11.55 15.89
CA ASP A 163 4.64 11.39 16.33
C ASP A 163 5.39 10.28 15.58
N ASN A 164 4.67 9.31 15.06
CA ASN A 164 5.23 8.15 14.36
C ASN A 164 4.87 8.14 12.86
N ILE A 165 4.48 9.32 12.33
CA ILE A 165 4.13 9.52 10.92
C ILE A 165 5.12 10.51 10.31
N TYR A 166 5.83 10.06 9.29
CA TYR A 166 6.86 10.82 8.58
C TYR A 166 6.39 11.07 7.15
N ARG A 167 5.99 12.31 6.85
CA ARG A 167 5.50 12.70 5.52
C ARG A 167 6.65 12.83 4.54
N VAL A 168 6.46 12.31 3.33
CA VAL A 168 7.38 12.45 2.20
C VAL A 168 6.60 12.75 0.92
N THR A 169 7.21 13.48 0.00
CA THR A 169 6.59 13.89 -1.27
C THR A 169 7.04 13.02 -2.45
N SER A 170 8.12 12.27 -2.28
CA SER A 170 8.75 11.50 -3.35
C SER A 170 9.36 10.19 -2.84
N TRP A 171 9.58 9.26 -3.74
CA TRP A 171 10.33 8.03 -3.46
C TRP A 171 11.79 8.30 -3.07
N LYS A 172 12.39 9.39 -3.58
CA LYS A 172 13.74 9.82 -3.18
C LYS A 172 13.80 10.16 -1.69
N GLU A 173 12.84 10.93 -1.20
CA GLU A 173 12.74 11.26 0.23
C GLU A 173 12.44 10.02 1.09
N ALA A 174 11.53 9.15 0.63
CA ALA A 174 11.22 7.90 1.31
C ALA A 174 12.46 7.01 1.46
N TYR A 175 13.23 6.84 0.39
CA TYR A 175 14.48 6.06 0.41
C TYR A 175 15.52 6.66 1.38
N ALA A 176 15.71 7.98 1.32
CA ALA A 176 16.65 8.66 2.22
C ALA A 176 16.30 8.44 3.70
N LEU A 177 15.01 8.55 4.04
CA LEU A 177 14.51 8.34 5.40
C LEU A 177 14.67 6.87 5.84
N LEU A 178 14.32 5.91 4.98
CA LEU A 178 14.47 4.48 5.25
C LEU A 178 15.94 4.10 5.49
N SER A 179 16.84 4.61 4.65
CA SER A 179 18.28 4.38 4.80
C SER A 179 18.82 4.95 6.13
N ALA A 180 18.33 6.12 6.56
CA ALA A 180 18.69 6.70 7.85
C ALA A 180 18.18 5.88 9.04
N LEU A 181 16.96 5.36 8.96
CA LEU A 181 16.37 4.48 9.98
C LEU A 181 17.13 3.15 10.09
N GLY A 182 17.56 2.58 8.96
CA GLY A 182 18.36 1.35 8.93
C GLY A 182 19.70 1.51 9.62
N LYS A 183 20.42 2.61 9.35
CA LYS A 183 21.72 2.90 9.96
C LYS A 183 21.65 3.12 11.48
N ARG A 184 20.56 3.70 11.98
CA ARG A 184 20.36 3.88 13.45
C ARG A 184 20.18 2.54 14.16
N LYS A 185 19.48 1.58 13.55
CA LYS A 185 19.32 0.23 14.13
C LYS A 185 20.65 -0.51 14.23
N VAL A 186 21.47 -0.48 13.18
CA VAL A 186 22.79 -1.14 13.20
C VAL A 186 23.67 -0.61 14.33
N LYS A 187 23.77 0.71 14.50
CA LYS A 187 24.56 1.32 15.60
C LYS A 187 24.06 0.99 17.01
N SER A 188 22.79 0.64 17.18
CA SER A 188 22.25 0.23 18.48
C SER A 188 22.62 -1.22 18.86
N TYR A 189 22.85 -2.08 17.87
CA TYR A 189 23.31 -3.48 18.10
C TYR A 189 24.82 -3.58 18.32
N GLU A 190 25.61 -2.63 17.80
CA GLU A 190 27.09 -2.61 18.01
C GLU A 190 27.49 -2.04 19.38
N LYS A 191 26.55 -1.50 20.14
CA LYS A 191 26.81 -0.90 21.49
C LYS A 191 26.35 -1.77 22.66
N ASN A 192 25.81 -2.96 22.39
CA ASN A 192 25.43 -3.95 23.38
C ASN A 192 26.29 -5.22 23.22
#